data_03fc58db51e5a80ad0bc139248c1cda3
#
_entry.id   03fc58db51e5a80ad0bc139248c1cda3
#
_cell.length_a   1.000
_cell.length_b   1.000
_cell.length_c   1.000
_cell.angle_alpha   90.00
_cell.angle_beta   90.00
_cell.angle_gamma   90.00
#
_symmetry.space_group_name_H-M   'P 1'
#
loop_
_entity.id
_entity.type
_entity.pdbx_description
1 polymer ?
#
loop_
_entity_poly.entity_id
_entity_poly.type
_entity_poly.pdbx_seq_one_letter_code
_entity_poly.pdbx_strand_id
1 'polypeptide(L)'
;DVVQAQAAARQGADIIAVIRTTGQSLLDYVPYGATTEGFGGTFATQENFRIMRAALDEVGEELGRYIRLCNYCSGLCMPEIAIMGAFEGLDVMLNDALYGILFRDINMQRTLVDQYFSRIINGFAGVIINTGEDNYLTTADAYEEAHTVLASDLINEQLAFMAGLKEEQMGLGHAFEMDPSLKNGFLYELAQAIMTREIFPNATLKYMPPTKFMTGNIFRGHVQDALFNMIGVWSHQGIQLL
;
A
#
# COMPACT_ATOMS: atom_id res chain seq x y z
N ASP A 1 2.58 15.68 -4.64
CA ASP A 1 3.39 16.73 -5.26
C ASP A 1 4.39 16.09 -6.23
N VAL A 2 4.34 16.52 -7.50
CA VAL A 2 5.20 16.01 -8.60
C VAL A 2 6.69 16.19 -8.27
N VAL A 3 7.08 17.32 -7.70
CA VAL A 3 8.49 17.61 -7.37
C VAL A 3 9.03 16.63 -6.34
N GLN A 4 8.23 16.32 -5.32
CA GLN A 4 8.61 15.34 -4.30
C GLN A 4 8.68 13.93 -4.87
N ALA A 5 7.74 13.55 -5.74
CA ALA A 5 7.73 12.25 -6.39
C ALA A 5 8.99 12.03 -7.25
N GLN A 6 9.34 13.00 -8.08
CA GLN A 6 10.57 12.96 -8.89
C GLN A 6 11.84 12.97 -8.03
N ALA A 7 11.85 13.75 -6.93
CA ALA A 7 12.97 13.75 -6.00
C ALA A 7 13.16 12.38 -5.32
N ALA A 8 12.08 11.74 -4.89
CA ALA A 8 12.15 10.39 -4.32
C ALA A 8 12.65 9.36 -5.34
N ALA A 9 12.19 9.42 -6.59
CA ALA A 9 12.69 8.56 -7.66
C ALA A 9 14.20 8.72 -7.88
N ARG A 10 14.71 9.98 -7.90
CA ARG A 10 16.14 10.27 -8.00
C ARG A 10 16.95 9.75 -6.80
N GLN A 11 16.33 9.62 -5.63
CA GLN A 11 16.94 9.03 -4.43
C GLN A 11 16.86 7.50 -4.38
N GLY A 12 16.26 6.86 -5.40
CA GLY A 12 16.26 5.41 -5.52
C GLY A 12 14.90 4.73 -5.37
N ALA A 13 13.83 5.49 -5.14
CA ALA A 13 12.50 4.87 -5.06
C ALA A 13 12.07 4.29 -6.41
N ASP A 14 11.63 3.03 -6.41
CA ASP A 14 11.14 2.31 -7.59
C ASP A 14 9.63 2.40 -7.76
N ILE A 15 8.94 2.69 -6.66
CA ILE A 15 7.48 2.85 -6.60
C ILE A 15 7.16 4.14 -5.86
N ILE A 16 6.34 4.98 -6.46
CA ILE A 16 5.85 6.20 -5.81
C ILE A 16 4.38 6.02 -5.45
N ALA A 17 4.09 6.08 -4.16
CA ALA A 17 2.73 6.05 -3.66
C ALA A 17 2.15 7.46 -3.57
N VAL A 18 1.02 7.66 -4.21
CA VAL A 18 0.30 8.93 -4.17
C VAL A 18 -0.92 8.79 -3.27
N ILE A 19 -0.90 9.49 -2.15
CA ILE A 19 -2.01 9.53 -1.20
C ILE A 19 -2.84 10.78 -1.49
N ARG A 20 -4.15 10.60 -1.56
CA ARG A 20 -5.08 11.71 -1.75
C ARG A 20 -5.35 12.38 -0.41
N THR A 21 -5.42 13.71 -0.43
CA THR A 21 -5.63 14.51 0.78
C THR A 21 -7.07 14.50 1.28
N THR A 22 -8.04 14.23 0.41
CA THR A 22 -9.46 14.32 0.74
C THR A 22 -10.16 13.06 0.33
N GLY A 23 -10.78 12.35 1.26
CA GLY A 23 -11.50 11.13 0.98
C GLY A 23 -10.70 10.13 0.15
N GLN A 24 -11.23 8.97 -0.07
CA GLN A 24 -10.54 7.92 -0.84
C GLN A 24 -10.86 7.98 -2.33
N SER A 25 -11.87 8.76 -2.70
CA SER A 25 -12.38 8.79 -4.06
C SER A 25 -12.75 10.20 -4.44
N LEU A 26 -11.91 10.86 -5.21
CA LEU A 26 -12.19 12.15 -5.80
C LEU A 26 -12.57 11.95 -7.27
N LEU A 27 -13.81 12.26 -7.60
CA LEU A 27 -14.30 12.29 -8.97
C LEU A 27 -14.24 13.69 -9.57
N ASP A 28 -13.86 14.68 -8.76
CA ASP A 28 -13.76 16.08 -9.18
C ASP A 28 -12.59 16.79 -8.49
N TYR A 29 -12.25 17.97 -8.96
CA TYR A 29 -11.21 18.79 -8.36
C TYR A 29 -11.71 19.45 -7.07
N VAL A 30 -10.89 19.36 -6.03
CA VAL A 30 -11.14 20.05 -4.75
C VAL A 30 -10.26 21.28 -4.67
N PRO A 31 -10.83 22.50 -4.66
CA PRO A 31 -10.09 23.75 -4.60
C PRO A 31 -9.19 23.85 -3.37
N TYR A 32 -8.18 24.71 -3.42
CA TYR A 32 -7.35 25.02 -2.27
C TYR A 32 -8.17 25.56 -1.10
N GLY A 33 -7.83 25.16 0.10
CA GLY A 33 -8.47 25.60 1.34
C GLY A 33 -8.72 24.46 2.31
N ALA A 34 -9.24 24.79 3.49
CA ALA A 34 -9.61 23.80 4.49
C ALA A 34 -10.87 23.04 4.06
N THR A 35 -10.85 21.72 4.25
CA THR A 35 -11.99 20.83 4.08
C THR A 35 -12.26 20.10 5.40
N THR A 36 -13.31 19.30 5.48
CA THR A 36 -13.57 18.44 6.66
C THR A 36 -12.51 17.37 6.88
N GLU A 37 -11.79 17.01 5.83
CA GLU A 37 -10.77 15.93 5.83
C GLU A 37 -9.34 16.47 5.70
N GLY A 38 -9.14 17.78 5.69
CA GLY A 38 -7.83 18.41 5.55
C GLY A 38 -7.84 19.60 4.61
N PHE A 39 -6.79 19.76 3.81
CA PHE A 39 -6.68 20.83 2.83
C PHE A 39 -6.93 20.33 1.41
N GLY A 40 -7.74 21.08 0.65
CA GLY A 40 -7.97 20.83 -0.78
C GLY A 40 -6.74 21.15 -1.65
N GLY A 41 -6.97 21.27 -2.94
CA GLY A 41 -5.92 21.48 -3.95
C GLY A 41 -5.52 20.18 -4.65
N THR A 42 -6.40 19.19 -4.65
CA THR A 42 -6.17 17.90 -5.30
C THR A 42 -7.04 17.77 -6.53
N PHE A 43 -6.44 17.40 -7.64
CA PHE A 43 -7.18 17.11 -8.88
C PHE A 43 -8.04 15.86 -8.72
N ALA A 44 -9.05 15.73 -9.57
CA ALA A 44 -9.82 14.51 -9.74
C ALA A 44 -8.88 13.30 -9.90
N THR A 45 -9.32 12.13 -9.45
CA THR A 45 -8.46 10.95 -9.35
C THR A 45 -7.80 10.59 -10.68
N GLN A 46 -8.53 10.60 -11.79
CA GLN A 46 -7.96 10.26 -13.10
C GLN A 46 -6.92 11.30 -13.54
N GLU A 47 -7.20 12.58 -13.38
CA GLU A 47 -6.24 13.65 -13.72
C GLU A 47 -5.00 13.59 -12.84
N ASN A 48 -5.14 13.23 -11.57
CA ASN A 48 -4.01 13.01 -10.67
C ASN A 48 -3.12 11.85 -11.15
N PHE A 49 -3.70 10.73 -11.55
CA PHE A 49 -2.94 9.62 -12.15
C PHE A 49 -2.18 10.07 -13.39
N ARG A 50 -2.85 10.77 -14.31
CA ARG A 50 -2.26 11.27 -15.56
C ARG A 50 -1.07 12.20 -15.30
N ILE A 51 -1.23 13.17 -14.40
CA ILE A 51 -0.16 14.11 -14.04
C ILE A 51 1.02 13.37 -13.40
N MET A 52 0.75 12.46 -12.49
CA MET A 52 1.80 11.71 -11.79
C MET A 52 2.49 10.74 -12.73
N ARG A 53 1.75 10.03 -13.59
CA ARG A 53 2.35 9.13 -14.58
C ARG A 53 3.29 9.87 -15.51
N ALA A 54 2.86 11.00 -16.07
CA ALA A 54 3.72 11.82 -16.93
C ALA A 54 5.00 12.27 -16.22
N ALA A 55 4.90 12.68 -14.96
CA ALA A 55 6.06 13.11 -14.17
C ALA A 55 7.03 11.95 -13.84
N LEU A 56 6.49 10.74 -13.61
CA LEU A 56 7.31 9.56 -13.36
C LEU A 56 7.94 9.01 -14.65
N ASP A 57 7.28 9.14 -15.79
CA ASP A 57 7.86 8.80 -17.08
C ASP A 57 9.05 9.72 -17.40
N GLU A 58 8.89 11.03 -17.21
CA GLU A 58 9.97 12.01 -17.41
C GLU A 58 11.22 11.68 -16.56
N VAL A 59 11.04 11.46 -15.27
CA VAL A 59 12.18 11.12 -14.39
C VAL A 59 12.69 9.71 -14.67
N GLY A 60 11.84 8.79 -15.10
CA GLY A 60 12.22 7.43 -15.49
C GLY A 60 13.13 7.44 -16.73
N GLU A 61 12.83 8.28 -17.74
CA GLU A 61 13.71 8.49 -18.89
C GLU A 61 15.07 9.06 -18.46
N GLU A 62 15.07 10.06 -17.57
CA GLU A 62 16.30 10.63 -17.00
C GLU A 62 17.18 9.56 -16.33
N LEU A 63 16.55 8.66 -15.56
CA LEU A 63 17.23 7.63 -14.78
C LEU A 63 17.49 6.33 -15.53
N GLY A 64 16.93 6.17 -16.73
CA GLY A 64 17.02 4.93 -17.52
C GLY A 64 16.29 3.73 -16.89
N ARG A 65 15.26 3.97 -16.09
CA ARG A 65 14.46 2.91 -15.43
C ARG A 65 13.00 3.32 -15.29
N TYR A 66 12.11 2.34 -15.33
CA TYR A 66 10.68 2.56 -15.12
C TYR A 66 10.37 2.79 -13.63
N ILE A 67 9.64 3.86 -13.32
CA ILE A 67 9.18 4.17 -11.95
C ILE A 67 7.68 3.84 -11.86
N ARG A 68 7.32 2.96 -10.95
CA ARG A 68 5.94 2.52 -10.77
C ARG A 68 5.11 3.54 -10.03
N LEU A 69 3.85 3.64 -10.42
CA LEU A 69 2.84 4.48 -9.76
C LEU A 69 1.92 3.62 -8.89
N CYS A 70 1.82 3.96 -7.62
CA CYS A 70 0.88 3.37 -6.67
C CYS A 70 -0.17 4.41 -6.23
N ASN A 71 -1.40 3.98 -6.05
CA ASN A 71 -2.45 4.81 -5.46
C ASN A 71 -3.26 4.03 -4.44
N TYR A 72 -4.00 4.76 -3.59
CA TYR A 72 -4.82 4.19 -2.52
C TYR A 72 -6.29 4.20 -2.91
N CYS A 73 -6.93 3.03 -2.89
CA CYS A 73 -8.35 2.87 -3.15
C CYS A 73 -8.94 1.67 -2.38
N SER A 74 -9.19 1.87 -1.12
CA SER A 74 -9.73 0.85 -0.20
C SER A 74 -11.09 1.23 0.39
N GLY A 75 -11.78 2.18 -0.21
CA GLY A 75 -13.08 2.67 0.24
C GLY A 75 -14.14 2.64 -0.86
N LEU A 76 -14.91 3.70 -0.96
CA LEU A 76 -15.96 3.83 -1.96
C LEU A 76 -15.39 4.02 -3.38
N CYS A 77 -16.14 3.63 -4.39
CA CYS A 77 -15.82 3.79 -5.81
C CYS A 77 -14.54 3.04 -6.24
N MET A 78 -14.24 1.91 -5.62
CA MET A 78 -13.07 1.12 -6.00
C MET A 78 -13.07 0.68 -7.48
N PRO A 79 -14.18 0.21 -8.08
CA PRO A 79 -14.19 -0.18 -9.48
C PRO A 79 -13.94 0.99 -10.43
N GLU A 80 -14.54 2.15 -10.17
CA GLU A 80 -14.37 3.35 -10.99
C GLU A 80 -12.92 3.83 -10.97
N ILE A 81 -12.29 3.80 -9.80
CA ILE A 81 -10.89 4.19 -9.66
C ILE A 81 -9.95 3.16 -10.29
N ALA A 82 -10.28 1.88 -10.21
CA ALA A 82 -9.51 0.84 -10.89
C ALA A 82 -9.51 1.05 -12.41
N ILE A 83 -10.66 1.41 -12.99
CA ILE A 83 -10.77 1.74 -14.41
C ILE A 83 -9.93 2.98 -14.75
N MET A 84 -10.05 4.06 -13.97
CA MET A 84 -9.26 5.27 -14.17
C MET A 84 -7.76 4.98 -14.09
N GLY A 85 -7.34 4.20 -13.08
CA GLY A 85 -5.96 3.80 -12.93
C GLY A 85 -5.44 2.95 -14.09
N ALA A 86 -6.25 2.01 -14.58
CA ALA A 86 -5.89 1.17 -15.73
C ALA A 86 -5.67 2.00 -17.00
N PHE A 87 -6.50 3.02 -17.25
CA PHE A 87 -6.33 3.91 -18.39
C PHE A 87 -5.10 4.82 -18.29
N GLU A 88 -4.73 5.21 -17.10
CA GLU A 88 -3.62 6.16 -16.87
C GLU A 88 -2.31 5.48 -16.46
N GLY A 89 -2.21 4.15 -16.59
CA GLY A 89 -0.95 3.43 -16.35
C GLY A 89 -0.58 3.27 -14.88
N LEU A 90 -1.57 3.02 -14.02
CA LEU A 90 -1.33 2.65 -12.63
C LEU A 90 -0.74 1.24 -12.55
N ASP A 91 0.28 1.05 -11.72
CA ASP A 91 0.97 -0.23 -11.55
C ASP A 91 0.55 -0.98 -10.27
N VAL A 92 0.29 -0.23 -9.21
CA VAL A 92 -0.05 -0.77 -7.88
C VAL A 92 -1.24 -0.02 -7.30
N MET A 93 -2.18 -0.74 -6.73
CA MET A 93 -3.35 -0.14 -6.09
C MET A 93 -3.55 -0.70 -4.69
N LEU A 94 -3.56 0.13 -3.66
CA LEU A 94 -4.08 -0.27 -2.36
C LEU A 94 -5.56 -0.58 -2.53
N ASN A 95 -5.93 -1.85 -2.36
CA ASN A 95 -7.26 -2.37 -2.63
C ASN A 95 -7.64 -3.41 -1.58
N ASP A 96 -8.10 -2.91 -0.44
CA ASP A 96 -8.45 -3.75 0.71
C ASP A 96 -9.75 -3.25 1.35
N ALA A 97 -10.82 -4.03 1.15
CA ALA A 97 -12.13 -3.73 1.70
C ALA A 97 -12.12 -3.72 3.24
N LEU A 98 -11.33 -4.60 3.86
CA LEU A 98 -11.25 -4.70 5.32
C LEU A 98 -10.71 -3.40 5.93
N TYR A 99 -9.76 -2.75 5.27
CA TYR A 99 -9.28 -1.44 5.69
C TYR A 99 -10.43 -0.41 5.72
N GLY A 100 -11.23 -0.34 4.67
CA GLY A 100 -12.40 0.55 4.63
C GLY A 100 -13.46 0.21 5.69
N ILE A 101 -13.75 -1.08 5.87
CA ILE A 101 -14.76 -1.55 6.81
C ILE A 101 -14.34 -1.28 8.27
N LEU A 102 -13.10 -1.61 8.63
CA LEU A 102 -12.63 -1.53 10.02
C LEU A 102 -12.25 -0.10 10.44
N PHE A 103 -11.68 0.69 9.54
CA PHE A 103 -11.22 2.05 9.85
C PHE A 103 -12.20 3.16 9.51
N ARG A 104 -13.07 2.92 8.54
CA ARG A 104 -13.95 3.96 8.00
C ARG A 104 -15.41 3.70 8.26
N ASP A 105 -15.72 2.60 8.96
CA ASP A 105 -17.10 2.19 9.26
C ASP A 105 -18.00 2.17 8.01
N ILE A 106 -17.44 1.70 6.89
CA ILE A 106 -18.15 1.63 5.61
C ILE A 106 -18.98 0.34 5.58
N ASN A 107 -20.10 0.37 4.87
CA ASN A 107 -20.97 -0.78 4.72
C ASN A 107 -20.21 -1.99 4.16
N MET A 108 -20.13 -3.06 4.93
CA MET A 108 -19.35 -4.25 4.63
C MET A 108 -19.72 -4.87 3.28
N GLN A 109 -21.00 -5.12 3.06
CA GLN A 109 -21.47 -5.78 1.84
C GLN A 109 -21.13 -4.98 0.60
N ARG A 110 -21.40 -3.68 0.61
CA ARG A 110 -21.09 -2.80 -0.51
C ARG A 110 -19.59 -2.76 -0.78
N THR A 111 -18.77 -2.64 0.25
CA THR A 111 -17.33 -2.52 0.11
C THR A 111 -16.71 -3.80 -0.44
N LEU A 112 -17.17 -4.97 0.02
CA LEU A 112 -16.70 -6.25 -0.53
C LEU A 112 -17.12 -6.46 -2.00
N VAL A 113 -18.32 -6.02 -2.38
CA VAL A 113 -18.75 -6.06 -3.79
C VAL A 113 -17.88 -5.13 -4.65
N ASP A 114 -17.66 -3.93 -4.22
CA ASP A 114 -16.79 -2.97 -4.92
C ASP A 114 -15.35 -3.49 -5.05
N GLN A 115 -14.83 -4.11 -3.99
CA GLN A 115 -13.52 -4.77 -4.06
C GLN A 115 -13.48 -5.88 -5.11
N TYR A 116 -14.48 -6.75 -5.12
CA TYR A 116 -14.52 -7.85 -6.08
C TYR A 116 -14.44 -7.35 -7.53
N PHE A 117 -15.26 -6.38 -7.89
CA PHE A 117 -15.25 -5.81 -9.23
C PHE A 117 -13.96 -5.05 -9.54
N SER A 118 -13.43 -4.29 -8.59
CA SER A 118 -12.17 -3.59 -8.79
C SER A 118 -10.99 -4.56 -8.99
N ARG A 119 -10.99 -5.69 -8.30
CA ARG A 119 -9.97 -6.74 -8.46
C ARG A 119 -10.04 -7.44 -9.82
N ILE A 120 -11.24 -7.67 -10.36
CA ILE A 120 -11.38 -8.15 -11.73
C ILE A 120 -10.71 -7.19 -12.73
N ILE A 121 -10.95 -5.89 -12.57
CA ILE A 121 -10.36 -4.86 -13.42
C ILE A 121 -8.84 -4.83 -13.26
N ASN A 122 -8.35 -4.82 -12.03
CA ASN A 122 -6.91 -4.85 -11.73
C ASN A 122 -6.24 -6.11 -12.28
N GLY A 123 -6.87 -7.27 -12.14
CA GLY A 123 -6.38 -8.53 -12.69
C GLY A 123 -6.22 -8.47 -14.20
N PHE A 124 -7.21 -7.94 -14.90
CA PHE A 124 -7.18 -7.77 -16.35
C PHE A 124 -6.13 -6.74 -16.80
N ALA A 125 -5.99 -5.64 -16.06
CA ALA A 125 -5.05 -4.57 -16.37
C ALA A 125 -3.60 -4.87 -15.96
N GLY A 126 -3.34 -5.96 -15.24
CA GLY A 126 -1.99 -6.30 -14.74
C GLY A 126 -1.56 -5.48 -13.52
N VAL A 127 -2.49 -4.78 -12.87
CA VAL A 127 -2.21 -3.98 -11.67
C VAL A 127 -2.03 -4.89 -10.46
N ILE A 128 -0.98 -4.64 -9.68
CA ILE A 128 -0.73 -5.34 -8.41
C ILE A 128 -1.66 -4.74 -7.35
N ILE A 129 -2.44 -5.58 -6.66
CA ILE A 129 -3.15 -5.11 -5.48
C ILE A 129 -2.18 -5.03 -4.30
N ASN A 130 -2.35 -4.00 -3.49
CA ASN A 130 -1.63 -3.79 -2.25
C ASN A 130 -2.66 -3.79 -1.13
N THR A 131 -2.53 -4.69 -0.16
CA THR A 131 -3.45 -4.82 0.95
C THR A 131 -2.96 -4.05 2.18
N GLY A 132 -3.82 -3.81 3.14
CA GLY A 132 -3.58 -2.87 4.23
C GLY A 132 -3.55 -3.50 5.62
N GLU A 133 -3.31 -4.79 5.74
CA GLU A 133 -3.26 -5.53 7.01
C GLU A 133 -2.28 -4.89 7.99
N ASP A 134 -1.15 -4.44 7.47
CA ASP A 134 -0.14 -3.70 8.18
C ASP A 134 -0.63 -2.35 8.75
N ASN A 135 -1.72 -1.80 8.24
CA ASN A 135 -2.28 -0.54 8.75
C ASN A 135 -3.40 -0.75 9.77
N TYR A 136 -4.35 -1.64 9.52
CA TYR A 136 -5.51 -1.74 10.40
C TYR A 136 -5.31 -2.69 11.57
N LEU A 137 -4.37 -3.61 11.49
CA LEU A 137 -4.04 -4.52 12.58
C LEU A 137 -2.95 -3.96 13.50
N THR A 138 -2.15 -3.02 13.04
CA THR A 138 -1.10 -2.36 13.83
C THR A 138 -1.64 -1.34 14.85
N THR A 139 -2.92 -1.03 14.83
CA THR A 139 -3.57 -0.25 15.88
C THR A 139 -3.94 -1.08 17.12
N ALA A 140 -3.97 -2.40 16.99
CA ALA A 140 -4.03 -3.33 18.10
C ALA A 140 -2.62 -3.64 18.61
N ASP A 141 -2.50 -4.40 19.70
CA ASP A 141 -1.21 -4.92 20.17
C ASP A 141 -0.70 -5.98 19.19
N ALA A 142 0.04 -5.51 18.20
CA ALA A 142 0.53 -6.34 17.08
C ALA A 142 1.37 -7.54 17.57
N TYR A 143 2.04 -7.40 18.70
CA TYR A 143 2.80 -8.50 19.32
C TYR A 143 1.90 -9.66 19.76
N GLU A 144 0.79 -9.38 20.44
CA GLU A 144 -0.12 -10.41 20.96
C GLU A 144 -1.05 -10.94 19.85
N GLU A 145 -1.39 -10.11 18.89
CA GLU A 145 -2.36 -10.40 17.83
C GLU A 145 -1.74 -10.66 16.45
N ALA A 146 -0.44 -10.98 16.41
CA ALA A 146 0.31 -11.19 15.17
C ALA A 146 -0.34 -12.22 14.20
N HIS A 147 -1.00 -13.24 14.75
CA HIS A 147 -1.71 -14.24 13.96
C HIS A 147 -2.90 -13.67 13.17
N THR A 148 -3.45 -12.53 13.58
CA THR A 148 -4.56 -11.89 12.86
C THR A 148 -4.12 -11.29 11.54
N VAL A 149 -2.87 -10.86 11.42
CA VAL A 149 -2.27 -10.38 10.16
C VAL A 149 -2.27 -11.51 9.13
N LEU A 150 -1.76 -12.69 9.49
CA LEU A 150 -1.78 -13.86 8.60
C LEU A 150 -3.18 -14.31 8.24
N ALA A 151 -4.11 -14.30 9.19
CA ALA A 151 -5.50 -14.64 8.92
C ALA A 151 -6.11 -13.66 7.89
N SER A 152 -5.79 -12.39 8.01
CA SER A 152 -6.25 -11.36 7.09
C SER A 152 -5.61 -11.49 5.70
N ASP A 153 -4.33 -11.82 5.63
CA ASP A 153 -3.64 -12.12 4.37
C ASP A 153 -4.28 -13.31 3.64
N LEU A 154 -4.59 -14.40 4.36
CA LEU A 154 -5.29 -15.57 3.80
C LEU A 154 -6.69 -15.21 3.27
N ILE A 155 -7.44 -14.36 3.99
CA ILE A 155 -8.74 -13.87 3.53
C ILE A 155 -8.56 -13.03 2.25
N ASN A 156 -7.61 -12.11 2.24
CA ASN A 156 -7.36 -11.26 1.09
C ASN A 156 -6.88 -12.05 -0.14
N GLU A 157 -6.04 -13.06 0.06
CA GLU A 157 -5.63 -13.98 -1.01
C GLU A 157 -6.83 -14.70 -1.63
N GLN A 158 -7.70 -15.29 -0.80
CA GLN A 158 -8.88 -16.00 -1.31
C GLN A 158 -9.83 -15.05 -2.05
N LEU A 159 -10.06 -13.85 -1.54
CA LEU A 159 -10.85 -12.83 -2.22
C LEU A 159 -10.20 -12.37 -3.55
N ALA A 160 -8.88 -12.41 -3.64
CA ALA A 160 -8.16 -12.10 -4.88
C ALA A 160 -8.28 -13.23 -5.91
N PHE A 161 -8.13 -14.48 -5.51
CA PHE A 161 -8.36 -15.64 -6.38
C PHE A 161 -9.80 -15.71 -6.91
N MET A 162 -10.77 -15.42 -6.07
CA MET A 162 -12.18 -15.34 -6.52
C MET A 162 -12.40 -14.30 -7.62
N ALA A 163 -11.63 -13.23 -7.64
CA ALA A 163 -11.66 -12.19 -8.66
C ALA A 163 -10.73 -12.48 -9.87
N GLY A 164 -10.00 -13.60 -9.85
CA GLY A 164 -9.16 -14.03 -10.95
C GLY A 164 -7.75 -13.41 -10.97
N LEU A 165 -7.29 -12.82 -9.85
CA LEU A 165 -5.92 -12.36 -9.76
C LEU A 165 -4.95 -13.55 -9.69
N LYS A 166 -3.73 -13.32 -10.19
CA LYS A 166 -2.62 -14.24 -10.01
C LYS A 166 -1.87 -13.92 -8.70
N GLU A 167 -1.14 -14.89 -8.17
CA GLU A 167 -0.34 -14.69 -6.95
C GLU A 167 0.62 -13.51 -7.08
N GLU A 168 1.29 -13.37 -8.24
CA GLU A 168 2.24 -12.29 -8.49
C GLU A 168 1.61 -10.88 -8.47
N GLN A 169 0.29 -10.81 -8.55
CA GLN A 169 -0.45 -9.54 -8.44
C GLN A 169 -0.88 -9.23 -7.00
N MET A 170 -0.45 -10.02 -6.01
CA MET A 170 -0.85 -9.88 -4.62
C MET A 170 0.28 -9.31 -3.77
N GLY A 171 0.27 -8.01 -3.54
CA GLY A 171 1.09 -7.33 -2.56
C GLY A 171 0.43 -7.41 -1.18
N LEU A 172 0.30 -8.63 -0.64
CA LEU A 172 -0.28 -8.84 0.69
C LEU A 172 0.62 -8.16 1.73
N GLY A 173 -0.02 -7.36 2.60
CA GLY A 173 0.69 -6.53 3.55
C GLY A 173 1.00 -7.29 4.82
N HIS A 174 2.27 -7.36 5.18
CA HIS A 174 2.62 -7.78 6.50
C HIS A 174 3.58 -6.79 7.11
N ALA A 175 3.29 -6.36 8.29
CA ALA A 175 4.14 -5.68 9.23
C ALA A 175 3.45 -5.78 10.57
N PHE A 176 4.22 -6.00 11.59
CA PHE A 176 3.65 -6.07 12.94
C PHE A 176 3.77 -4.75 13.67
N GLU A 177 4.50 -3.79 13.12
CA GLU A 177 4.86 -2.56 13.82
C GLU A 177 5.21 -2.83 15.29
N MET A 178 5.91 -3.95 15.53
CA MET A 178 6.31 -4.34 16.86
C MET A 178 7.14 -3.24 17.51
N ASP A 179 6.97 -3.05 18.80
CA ASP A 179 7.81 -2.14 19.56
C ASP A 179 9.27 -2.58 19.45
N PRO A 180 10.14 -1.79 18.79
CA PRO A 180 11.55 -2.16 18.63
C PRO A 180 12.34 -2.18 19.96
N SER A 181 11.74 -1.74 21.06
CA SER A 181 12.29 -1.87 22.39
C SER A 181 12.01 -3.22 23.06
N LEU A 182 11.09 -4.02 22.51
CA LEU A 182 10.81 -5.35 23.03
C LEU A 182 12.00 -6.29 22.86
N LYS A 183 12.29 -7.06 23.88
CA LYS A 183 13.32 -8.09 23.81
C LYS A 183 12.97 -9.07 22.69
N ASN A 184 13.90 -9.28 21.77
CA ASN A 184 13.76 -10.12 20.58
C ASN A 184 12.72 -9.63 19.55
N GLY A 185 12.22 -8.40 19.64
CA GLY A 185 11.24 -7.84 18.68
C GLY A 185 11.67 -7.99 17.23
N PHE A 186 12.93 -7.68 16.92
CA PHE A 186 13.49 -7.87 15.59
C PHE A 186 13.43 -9.33 15.10
N LEU A 187 13.71 -10.30 15.98
CA LEU A 187 13.68 -11.72 15.62
C LEU A 187 12.25 -12.22 15.40
N TYR A 188 11.29 -11.73 16.18
CA TYR A 188 9.87 -12.04 15.95
C TYR A 188 9.38 -11.48 14.62
N GLU A 189 9.72 -10.24 14.30
CA GLU A 189 9.40 -9.61 13.03
C GLU A 189 10.00 -10.40 11.85
N LEU A 190 11.27 -10.78 11.95
CA LEU A 190 11.95 -11.59 10.92
C LEU A 190 11.30 -12.99 10.79
N ALA A 191 11.00 -13.64 11.90
CA ALA A 191 10.36 -14.95 11.87
C ALA A 191 8.98 -14.91 11.19
N GLN A 192 8.23 -13.88 11.47
CA GLN A 192 6.94 -13.66 10.84
C GLN A 192 7.07 -13.39 9.34
N ALA A 193 8.01 -12.54 8.96
CA ALA A 193 8.26 -12.23 7.55
C ALA A 193 8.63 -13.48 6.75
N ILE A 194 9.49 -14.34 7.31
CA ILE A 194 9.86 -15.62 6.70
C ILE A 194 8.64 -16.54 6.62
N MET A 195 7.86 -16.66 7.70
CA MET A 195 6.64 -17.47 7.71
C MET A 195 5.62 -17.00 6.68
N THR A 196 5.42 -15.70 6.55
CA THR A 196 4.52 -15.14 5.53
C THR A 196 5.01 -15.50 4.13
N ARG A 197 6.31 -15.42 3.86
CA ARG A 197 6.88 -15.85 2.57
C ARG A 197 6.72 -17.34 2.33
N GLU A 198 6.85 -18.19 3.34
CA GLU A 198 6.64 -19.64 3.21
C GLU A 198 5.18 -19.97 2.90
N ILE A 199 4.23 -19.24 3.48
CA ILE A 199 2.78 -19.42 3.24
C ILE A 199 2.39 -18.93 1.85
N PHE A 200 2.95 -17.79 1.40
CA PHE A 200 2.65 -17.14 0.12
C PHE A 200 3.89 -17.09 -0.79
N PRO A 201 4.35 -18.23 -1.31
CA PRO A 201 5.67 -18.33 -1.96
C PRO A 201 5.80 -17.51 -3.25
N ASN A 202 4.72 -17.32 -3.98
CA ASN A 202 4.73 -16.62 -5.27
C ASN A 202 4.12 -15.20 -5.20
N ALA A 203 3.50 -14.84 -4.09
CA ALA A 203 2.93 -13.50 -3.92
C ALA A 203 4.03 -12.43 -3.89
N THR A 204 3.72 -11.27 -4.41
CA THR A 204 4.64 -10.12 -4.38
C THR A 204 5.00 -9.74 -2.95
N LEU A 205 4.06 -9.79 -2.05
CA LEU A 205 4.16 -9.36 -0.65
C LEU A 205 4.67 -7.93 -0.46
N LYS A 206 4.22 -7.31 0.59
CA LYS A 206 4.62 -5.95 0.98
C LYS A 206 5.05 -5.96 2.44
N TYR A 207 6.18 -5.34 2.73
CA TYR A 207 6.67 -5.13 4.08
C TYR A 207 6.74 -3.64 4.43
N MET A 208 6.30 -3.30 5.63
CA MET A 208 6.41 -1.97 6.19
C MET A 208 7.18 -2.04 7.52
N PRO A 209 8.29 -1.30 7.68
CA PRO A 209 9.02 -1.27 8.94
C PRO A 209 8.20 -0.58 10.04
N PRO A 210 8.50 -0.82 11.33
CA PRO A 210 7.73 -0.31 12.47
C PRO A 210 7.88 1.21 12.64
N THR A 211 6.99 1.95 12.02
CA THR A 211 6.97 3.42 12.06
C THR A 211 6.27 3.99 13.28
N LYS A 212 5.37 3.24 13.90
CA LYS A 212 4.57 3.64 15.07
C LYS A 212 5.42 4.12 16.26
N PHE A 213 6.60 3.56 16.42
CA PHE A 213 7.49 3.83 17.55
C PHE A 213 8.61 4.84 17.24
N MET A 214 8.46 5.61 16.18
CA MET A 214 9.37 6.72 15.88
C MET A 214 9.18 7.85 16.91
N THR A 215 10.28 8.22 17.58
CA THR A 215 10.25 9.15 18.72
C THR A 215 10.69 10.57 18.35
N GLY A 216 10.91 10.87 17.08
CA GLY A 216 11.54 12.12 16.64
C GLY A 216 13.07 12.18 16.79
N ASN A 217 13.69 11.16 17.37
CA ASN A 217 15.12 11.02 17.36
C ASN A 217 15.59 10.50 16.01
N ILE A 218 16.12 11.37 15.16
CA ILE A 218 16.49 11.05 13.77
C ILE A 218 17.56 9.95 13.67
N PHE A 219 18.49 9.87 14.61
CA PHE A 219 19.52 8.82 14.60
C PHE A 219 18.91 7.45 14.93
N ARG A 220 18.07 7.41 15.96
CA ARG A 220 17.37 6.18 16.32
C ARG A 220 16.41 5.76 15.21
N GLY A 221 15.64 6.68 14.67
CA GLY A 221 14.73 6.42 13.56
C GLY A 221 15.43 5.82 12.36
N HIS A 222 16.52 6.43 11.92
CA HIS A 222 17.32 5.93 10.80
C HIS A 222 17.86 4.52 11.02
N VAL A 223 18.40 4.25 12.23
CA VAL A 223 18.92 2.91 12.56
C VAL A 223 17.79 1.88 12.60
N GLN A 224 16.64 2.23 13.16
CA GLN A 224 15.47 1.34 13.17
C GLN A 224 14.98 1.04 11.75
N ASP A 225 14.79 2.05 10.93
CA ASP A 225 14.42 1.87 9.53
C ASP A 225 15.39 0.97 8.79
N ALA A 226 16.67 1.24 8.87
CA ALA A 226 17.70 0.43 8.21
C ALA A 226 17.66 -1.03 8.65
N LEU A 227 17.57 -1.30 9.96
CA LEU A 227 17.53 -2.64 10.49
C LEU A 227 16.26 -3.40 10.06
N PHE A 228 15.10 -2.78 10.22
CA PHE A 228 13.85 -3.46 9.89
C PHE A 228 13.63 -3.59 8.39
N ASN A 229 14.16 -2.68 7.57
CA ASN A 229 14.17 -2.86 6.12
C ASN A 229 15.00 -4.07 5.66
N MET A 230 16.03 -4.46 6.41
CA MET A 230 16.77 -5.71 6.13
C MET A 230 15.87 -6.94 6.25
N ILE A 231 14.82 -6.91 7.07
CA ILE A 231 13.85 -8.00 7.19
C ILE A 231 13.15 -8.25 5.85
N GLY A 232 12.68 -7.18 5.20
CA GLY A 232 12.04 -7.28 3.89
C GLY A 232 12.97 -7.91 2.84
N VAL A 233 14.25 -7.53 2.85
CA VAL A 233 15.27 -8.10 1.96
C VAL A 233 15.53 -9.58 2.27
N TRP A 234 15.74 -9.94 3.52
CA TRP A 234 16.03 -11.32 3.93
C TRP A 234 14.86 -12.28 3.74
N SER A 235 13.64 -11.78 3.85
CA SER A 235 12.41 -12.55 3.63
C SER A 235 11.88 -12.47 2.18
N HIS A 236 12.66 -11.88 1.27
CA HIS A 236 12.32 -11.79 -0.15
C HIS A 236 10.97 -11.10 -0.43
N GLN A 237 10.67 -10.03 0.28
CA GLN A 237 9.48 -9.22 -0.01
C GLN A 237 9.63 -8.48 -1.34
N GLY A 238 8.58 -8.45 -2.16
CA GLY A 238 8.61 -7.78 -3.46
C GLY A 238 8.44 -6.27 -3.38
N ILE A 239 7.76 -5.78 -2.34
CA ILE A 239 7.53 -4.36 -2.09
C ILE A 239 8.01 -4.01 -0.68
N GLN A 240 8.88 -3.01 -0.60
CA GLN A 240 9.41 -2.48 0.64
C GLN A 240 8.94 -1.03 0.79
N LEU A 241 8.24 -0.71 1.87
CA LEU A 241 7.90 0.67 2.23
C LEU A 241 9.06 1.35 2.95
N LEU A 242 9.23 2.64 2.67
CA LEU A 242 10.27 3.50 3.27
C LEU A 242 9.64 4.80 3.78
#